data_0ba1ec2bc9b4e1e5d3da1fb80d1a600b
#
_entry.id   0ba1ec2bc9b4e1e5d3da1fb80d1a600b
#
_cell.length_a   1.000
_cell.length_b   1.000
_cell.length_c   1.000
_cell.angle_alpha   90.00
_cell.angle_beta   90.00
_cell.angle_gamma   90.00
#
_symmetry.space_group_name_H-M   'P 1'
#
loop_
_entity.id
_entity.type
_entity.pdbx_description
1 polymer ?
#
loop_
_entity_poly.entity_id
_entity_poly.type
_entity_poly.pdbx_seq_one_letter_code
_entity_poly.pdbx_strand_id
1 'polypeptide(L)'
;LRELAARHHLMARIDFTRRIGGRVMGEAWREERWNGVRKMFAPVISVGEDRATATRYQALARLPQDSFGFALYEHYRSNDFAFPGEPGGLPERGIFHDLGHVLSGYATDPDGEIQQAAFQAGFVRNDGFMFLYFGIVQFHLGVRLTPIAKSETGYLDVDKVTSALARGAACKVDLSDHWDFWPLLPLPLERVREELGVPPLEPPSVPHLAA
;
A
#
# COMPACT_ATOMS: atom_id res chain seq x y z
N LEU A 1 -28.60 3.02 13.53
CA LEU A 1 -27.60 2.96 12.47
C LEU A 1 -26.22 2.51 12.99
N ARG A 2 -25.67 3.11 14.07
CA ARG A 2 -24.36 2.70 14.64
C ARG A 2 -24.35 1.24 15.08
N GLU A 3 -25.42 0.77 15.72
CA GLU A 3 -25.54 -0.62 16.17
C GLU A 3 -25.65 -1.59 15.00
N LEU A 4 -26.35 -1.19 13.92
CA LEU A 4 -26.44 -1.98 12.70
C LEU A 4 -25.08 -2.08 12.00
N ALA A 5 -24.32 -0.97 11.95
CA ALA A 5 -22.97 -0.95 11.41
C ALA A 5 -22.02 -1.87 12.21
N ALA A 6 -22.08 -1.81 13.56
CA ALA A 6 -21.27 -2.68 14.41
C ALA A 6 -21.56 -4.17 14.18
N ARG A 7 -22.83 -4.55 14.02
CA ARG A 7 -23.22 -5.93 13.67
C ARG A 7 -22.74 -6.35 12.30
N HIS A 8 -22.85 -5.46 11.31
CA HIS A 8 -22.34 -5.71 9.96
C HIS A 8 -20.82 -5.94 9.96
N HIS A 9 -20.05 -5.11 10.67
CA HIS A 9 -18.61 -5.30 10.82
C HIS A 9 -18.26 -6.64 11.48
N LEU A 10 -18.98 -7.02 12.54
CA LEU A 10 -18.75 -8.30 13.20
C LEU A 10 -19.00 -9.48 12.25
N MET A 11 -20.11 -9.45 11.50
CA MET A 11 -20.44 -10.51 10.54
C MET A 11 -19.44 -10.59 9.41
N ALA A 12 -18.98 -9.45 8.86
CA ALA A 12 -17.96 -9.40 7.83
C ALA A 12 -16.61 -10.00 8.31
N ARG A 13 -16.20 -9.71 9.55
CA ARG A 13 -15.00 -10.31 10.16
C ARG A 13 -15.11 -11.83 10.28
N ILE A 14 -16.26 -12.33 10.74
CA ILE A 14 -16.50 -13.78 10.88
C ILE A 14 -16.48 -14.47 9.52
N ASP A 15 -17.16 -13.91 8.53
CA ASP A 15 -17.23 -14.47 7.19
C ASP A 15 -15.88 -14.45 6.49
N PHE A 16 -15.12 -13.36 6.60
CA PHE A 16 -13.79 -13.28 6.06
C PHE A 16 -12.87 -14.34 6.65
N THR A 17 -12.80 -14.41 7.98
CA THR A 17 -11.88 -15.35 8.66
C THR A 17 -12.23 -16.81 8.36
N ARG A 18 -13.51 -17.16 8.37
CA ARG A 18 -13.95 -18.56 8.21
C ARG A 18 -14.03 -19.01 6.75
N ARG A 19 -14.51 -18.16 5.85
CA ARG A 19 -14.84 -18.57 4.48
C ARG A 19 -13.76 -18.19 3.47
N ILE A 20 -13.26 -16.98 3.55
CA ILE A 20 -12.28 -16.46 2.56
C ILE A 20 -10.86 -16.83 2.95
N GLY A 21 -10.44 -16.49 4.16
CA GLY A 21 -9.08 -16.79 4.63
C GLY A 21 -8.76 -18.28 4.56
N GLY A 22 -9.69 -19.13 5.02
CA GLY A 22 -9.52 -20.58 4.94
C GLY A 22 -9.43 -21.12 3.50
N ARG A 23 -10.20 -20.54 2.57
CA ARG A 23 -10.14 -20.93 1.15
C ARG A 23 -8.84 -20.50 0.49
N VAL A 24 -8.44 -19.26 0.65
CA VAL A 24 -7.18 -18.74 0.09
C VAL A 24 -5.99 -19.57 0.58
N MET A 25 -5.93 -19.85 1.89
CA MET A 25 -4.91 -20.73 2.46
C MET A 25 -4.99 -22.15 1.89
N GLY A 26 -6.19 -22.66 1.72
CA GLY A 26 -6.42 -24.00 1.17
C GLY A 26 -5.99 -24.12 -0.29
N GLU A 27 -6.23 -23.11 -1.10
CA GLU A 27 -5.77 -23.08 -2.51
C GLU A 27 -4.23 -22.94 -2.57
N ALA A 28 -3.62 -22.02 -1.84
CA ALA A 28 -2.17 -21.88 -1.78
C ALA A 28 -1.49 -23.21 -1.36
N TRP A 29 -2.11 -23.93 -0.40
CA TRP A 29 -1.63 -25.25 0.00
C TRP A 29 -1.84 -26.32 -1.08
N ARG A 30 -2.94 -26.31 -1.80
CA ARG A 30 -3.22 -27.31 -2.86
C ARG A 30 -2.25 -27.17 -4.02
N GLU A 31 -1.99 -25.94 -4.45
CA GLU A 31 -1.14 -25.67 -5.62
C GLU A 31 0.34 -25.94 -5.33
N GLU A 32 0.88 -25.36 -4.29
CA GLU A 32 2.32 -25.38 -4.05
C GLU A 32 2.73 -25.84 -2.62
N ARG A 33 1.80 -26.43 -1.86
CA ARG A 33 2.06 -26.88 -0.49
C ARG A 33 2.60 -25.74 0.40
N TRP A 34 3.63 -26.01 1.18
CA TRP A 34 4.28 -25.01 2.03
C TRP A 34 4.88 -23.83 1.24
N ASN A 35 5.29 -24.05 0.00
CA ASN A 35 5.80 -22.96 -0.84
C ASN A 35 4.71 -21.95 -1.20
N GLY A 36 3.49 -22.38 -1.49
CA GLY A 36 2.37 -21.49 -1.75
C GLY A 36 2.02 -20.65 -0.53
N VAL A 37 1.90 -21.29 0.64
CA VAL A 37 1.67 -20.57 1.90
C VAL A 37 2.80 -19.58 2.19
N ARG A 38 4.07 -19.99 2.01
CA ARG A 38 5.22 -19.10 2.20
C ARG A 38 5.21 -17.91 1.24
N LYS A 39 4.90 -18.12 -0.04
CA LYS A 39 4.80 -17.04 -1.04
C LYS A 39 3.73 -16.03 -0.68
N MET A 40 2.59 -16.48 -0.15
CA MET A 40 1.50 -15.60 0.28
C MET A 40 1.91 -14.66 1.42
N PHE A 41 2.72 -15.16 2.37
CA PHE A 41 3.19 -14.36 3.51
C PHE A 41 4.56 -13.71 3.27
N ALA A 42 5.26 -14.10 2.22
CA ALA A 42 6.60 -13.65 1.93
C ALA A 42 6.75 -12.11 1.77
N PRO A 43 5.79 -11.35 1.25
CA PRO A 43 5.86 -9.88 1.23
C PRO A 43 5.81 -9.23 2.61
N VAL A 44 5.33 -9.97 3.61
CA VAL A 44 5.02 -9.46 4.96
C VAL A 44 6.00 -9.96 6.02
N ILE A 45 6.77 -11.02 5.72
CA ILE A 45 7.70 -11.62 6.68
C ILE A 45 9.12 -11.24 6.30
N SER A 46 9.73 -10.36 7.09
CA SER A 46 11.17 -10.11 7.03
C SER A 46 11.92 -11.33 7.56
N VAL A 47 12.84 -11.86 6.79
CA VAL A 47 13.70 -12.99 7.19
C VAL A 47 15.12 -12.48 7.39
N GLY A 48 15.37 -11.97 8.61
CA GLY A 48 16.72 -11.62 9.06
C GLY A 48 17.16 -10.19 8.74
N GLU A 49 18.28 -9.80 9.32
CA GLU A 49 18.95 -8.53 9.05
C GLU A 49 19.78 -8.63 7.75
N ASP A 50 19.64 -7.63 6.89
CA ASP A 50 20.53 -7.41 5.75
C ASP A 50 21.12 -5.99 5.85
N ARG A 51 22.30 -5.91 6.46
CA ARG A 51 22.97 -4.62 6.68
C ARG A 51 23.35 -3.92 5.38
N ALA A 52 23.61 -4.65 4.32
CA ALA A 52 23.96 -4.04 3.03
C ALA A 52 22.73 -3.33 2.45
N THR A 53 21.57 -4.00 2.43
CA THR A 53 20.29 -3.41 2.02
C THR A 53 19.94 -2.22 2.92
N ALA A 54 19.97 -2.37 4.25
CA ALA A 54 19.66 -1.28 5.18
C ALA A 54 20.54 -0.03 4.91
N THR A 55 21.85 -0.24 4.73
CA THR A 55 22.79 0.86 4.44
C THR A 55 22.46 1.57 3.13
N ARG A 56 22.01 0.84 2.10
CA ARG A 56 21.59 1.45 0.82
C ARG A 56 20.40 2.38 1.00
N TYR A 57 19.38 1.96 1.74
CA TYR A 57 18.20 2.78 2.01
C TYR A 57 18.52 3.97 2.92
N GLN A 58 19.30 3.78 3.97
CA GLN A 58 19.77 4.86 4.84
C GLN A 58 20.61 5.92 4.10
N ALA A 59 21.35 5.53 3.08
CA ALA A 59 22.16 6.44 2.26
C ALA A 59 21.30 7.42 1.43
N LEU A 60 20.00 7.16 1.24
CA LEU A 60 19.07 8.06 0.56
C LEU A 60 18.95 9.42 1.27
N ALA A 61 19.25 9.49 2.57
CA ALA A 61 19.36 10.74 3.33
C ALA A 61 20.35 11.76 2.73
N ARG A 62 21.29 11.30 1.88
CA ARG A 62 22.33 12.15 1.27
C ARG A 62 21.94 12.71 -0.10
N LEU A 63 20.79 12.27 -0.62
CA LEU A 63 20.28 12.77 -1.90
C LEU A 63 19.70 14.19 -1.74
N PRO A 64 19.54 14.94 -2.84
CA PRO A 64 18.87 16.23 -2.82
C PRO A 64 17.49 16.14 -2.17
N GLN A 65 17.09 17.16 -1.42
CA GLN A 65 15.83 17.16 -0.65
C GLN A 65 14.59 17.07 -1.54
N ASP A 66 14.66 17.51 -2.78
CA ASP A 66 13.58 17.42 -3.76
C ASP A 66 13.57 16.09 -4.54
N SER A 67 14.54 15.19 -4.28
CA SER A 67 14.66 13.93 -5.00
C SER A 67 13.65 12.89 -4.53
N PHE A 68 13.30 11.96 -5.43
CA PHE A 68 12.45 10.83 -5.13
C PHE A 68 13.02 9.96 -4.01
N GLY A 69 14.33 9.75 -4.00
CA GLY A 69 14.98 8.94 -2.96
C GLY A 69 14.99 9.61 -1.59
N PHE A 70 15.18 10.94 -1.52
CA PHE A 70 15.05 11.65 -0.25
C PHE A 70 13.61 11.62 0.26
N ALA A 71 12.62 11.79 -0.63
CA ALA A 71 11.21 11.65 -0.26
C ALA A 71 10.88 10.25 0.27
N LEU A 72 11.48 9.19 -0.29
CA LEU A 72 11.35 7.82 0.24
C LEU A 72 12.01 7.71 1.63
N TYR A 73 13.20 8.28 1.82
CA TYR A 73 13.84 8.31 3.13
C TYR A 73 12.97 9.00 4.18
N GLU A 74 12.42 10.18 3.87
CA GLU A 74 11.54 10.93 4.74
C GLU A 74 10.23 10.17 5.03
N HIS A 75 9.69 9.44 4.06
CA HIS A 75 8.52 8.59 4.25
C HIS A 75 8.78 7.57 5.37
N TYR A 76 9.93 6.89 5.37
CA TYR A 76 10.28 5.95 6.42
C TYR A 76 10.51 6.63 7.77
N ARG A 77 11.22 7.76 7.77
CA ARG A 77 11.55 8.47 9.01
C ARG A 77 10.34 9.11 9.69
N SER A 78 9.46 9.74 8.91
CA SER A 78 8.28 10.43 9.44
C SER A 78 7.22 9.47 9.99
N ASN A 79 7.19 8.23 9.47
CA ASN A 79 6.27 7.20 9.93
C ASN A 79 6.88 6.22 10.95
N ASP A 80 8.13 6.46 11.37
CA ASP A 80 8.88 5.57 12.29
C ASP A 80 8.96 4.12 11.78
N PHE A 81 9.10 3.95 10.46
CA PHE A 81 9.26 2.65 9.84
C PHE A 81 10.73 2.23 9.82
N ALA A 82 10.97 0.93 10.05
CA ALA A 82 12.29 0.34 9.85
C ALA A 82 12.56 0.18 8.34
N PHE A 83 13.76 0.56 7.90
CA PHE A 83 14.14 0.39 6.50
C PHE A 83 14.23 -1.08 6.09
N PRO A 84 14.04 -1.41 4.80
CA PRO A 84 14.35 -2.74 4.30
C PRO A 84 15.76 -3.19 4.72
N GLY A 85 15.85 -4.40 5.27
CA GLY A 85 17.11 -4.95 5.81
C GLY A 85 17.37 -4.63 7.29
N GLU A 86 16.63 -3.72 7.91
CA GLU A 86 16.66 -3.52 9.36
C GLU A 86 15.76 -4.52 10.10
N PRO A 87 16.03 -4.78 11.40
CA PRO A 87 15.11 -5.56 12.21
C PRO A 87 13.71 -4.96 12.23
N GLY A 88 12.71 -5.74 11.84
CA GLY A 88 11.32 -5.29 11.75
C GLY A 88 10.96 -4.54 10.46
N GLY A 89 11.94 -4.29 9.59
CA GLY A 89 11.69 -3.71 8.26
C GLY A 89 11.00 -4.68 7.32
N LEU A 90 10.27 -4.14 6.35
CA LEU A 90 9.69 -4.94 5.26
C LEU A 90 10.79 -5.55 4.38
N PRO A 91 10.56 -6.73 3.78
CA PRO A 91 11.41 -7.22 2.71
C PRO A 91 11.46 -6.22 1.56
N GLU A 92 12.62 -6.09 0.88
CA GLU A 92 12.80 -5.14 -0.23
C GLU A 92 11.72 -5.27 -1.32
N ARG A 93 11.17 -6.46 -1.54
CA ARG A 93 10.04 -6.66 -2.46
C ARG A 93 8.73 -6.01 -2.01
N GLY A 94 8.61 -5.59 -0.75
CA GLY A 94 7.47 -4.82 -0.24
C GLY A 94 7.58 -3.33 -0.47
N ILE A 95 8.76 -2.85 -0.93
CA ILE A 95 9.04 -1.42 -1.11
C ILE A 95 8.11 -0.74 -2.13
N PHE A 96 7.57 -1.50 -3.10
CA PHE A 96 6.72 -0.95 -4.15
C PHE A 96 5.45 -0.30 -3.60
N HIS A 97 4.94 -0.79 -2.48
CA HIS A 97 3.82 -0.16 -1.78
C HIS A 97 4.21 1.22 -1.22
N ASP A 98 5.37 1.30 -0.56
CA ASP A 98 5.87 2.54 0.03
C ASP A 98 6.29 3.56 -1.05
N LEU A 99 6.90 3.09 -2.15
CA LEU A 99 7.12 3.90 -3.35
C LEU A 99 5.80 4.45 -3.91
N GLY A 100 4.74 3.64 -3.84
CA GLY A 100 3.39 4.05 -4.20
C GLY A 100 2.90 5.23 -3.36
N HIS A 101 3.07 5.20 -2.04
CA HIS A 101 2.74 6.32 -1.15
C HIS A 101 3.51 7.60 -1.52
N VAL A 102 4.83 7.48 -1.74
CA VAL A 102 5.68 8.63 -2.12
C VAL A 102 5.25 9.23 -3.46
N LEU A 103 4.96 8.39 -4.46
CA LEU A 103 4.54 8.84 -5.78
C LEU A 103 3.13 9.42 -5.77
N SER A 104 2.20 8.77 -5.10
CA SER A 104 0.81 9.20 -5.04
C SER A 104 0.59 10.39 -4.12
N GLY A 105 1.35 10.48 -3.02
CA GLY A 105 1.15 11.45 -1.95
C GLY A 105 0.04 11.07 -0.96
N TYR A 106 -0.55 9.87 -1.04
CA TYR A 106 -1.49 9.40 -0.02
C TYR A 106 -0.77 9.08 1.28
N ALA A 107 -1.38 9.44 2.40
CA ALA A 107 -0.84 9.20 3.73
C ALA A 107 -0.88 7.71 4.13
N THR A 108 -0.20 7.37 5.22
CA THR A 108 -0.15 6.01 5.80
C THR A 108 -1.18 5.78 6.90
N ASP A 109 -2.09 6.73 7.11
CA ASP A 109 -3.24 6.55 7.98
C ASP A 109 -4.31 5.65 7.32
N PRO A 110 -5.30 5.14 8.05
CA PRO A 110 -6.29 4.20 7.51
C PRO A 110 -7.06 4.71 6.28
N ASP A 111 -7.32 6.02 6.19
CA ASP A 111 -7.96 6.65 5.03
C ASP A 111 -7.02 6.69 3.82
N GLY A 112 -5.79 7.10 4.05
CA GLY A 112 -4.74 7.13 3.03
C GLY A 112 -4.36 5.74 2.52
N GLU A 113 -4.32 4.73 3.39
CA GLU A 113 -4.07 3.34 3.01
C GLU A 113 -5.15 2.79 2.05
N ILE A 114 -6.43 3.10 2.29
CA ILE A 114 -7.50 2.69 1.38
C ILE A 114 -7.36 3.43 0.03
N GLN A 115 -7.03 4.72 0.05
CA GLN A 115 -6.79 5.49 -1.18
C GLN A 115 -5.56 4.98 -1.94
N GLN A 116 -4.47 4.65 -1.24
CA GLN A 116 -3.28 4.05 -1.85
C GLN A 116 -3.60 2.70 -2.47
N ALA A 117 -4.36 1.86 -1.79
CA ALA A 117 -4.80 0.58 -2.33
C ALA A 117 -5.72 0.74 -3.57
N ALA A 118 -6.58 1.76 -3.59
CA ALA A 118 -7.40 2.10 -4.74
C ALA A 118 -6.56 2.64 -5.91
N PHE A 119 -5.57 3.48 -5.64
CA PHE A 119 -4.61 3.97 -6.61
C PHE A 119 -3.84 2.81 -7.26
N GLN A 120 -3.34 1.86 -6.46
CA GLN A 120 -2.70 0.65 -6.96
C GLN A 120 -3.65 -0.20 -7.80
N ALA A 121 -4.90 -0.36 -7.39
CA ALA A 121 -5.90 -1.08 -8.18
C ALA A 121 -6.14 -0.45 -9.55
N GLY A 122 -5.90 0.84 -9.71
CA GLY A 122 -6.07 1.56 -10.98
C GLY A 122 -5.00 1.22 -12.03
N PHE A 123 -3.73 1.07 -11.64
CA PHE A 123 -2.65 0.80 -12.59
C PHE A 123 -2.30 -0.68 -12.74
N VAL A 124 -2.64 -1.52 -11.75
CA VAL A 124 -2.43 -2.97 -11.83
C VAL A 124 -3.44 -3.58 -12.79
N ARG A 125 -2.96 -4.20 -13.85
CA ARG A 125 -3.82 -4.76 -14.91
C ARG A 125 -4.46 -6.10 -14.54
N ASN A 126 -3.82 -6.84 -13.62
CA ASN A 126 -4.29 -8.14 -13.14
C ASN A 126 -4.46 -8.06 -11.62
N ASP A 127 -5.60 -8.49 -11.11
CA ASP A 127 -5.89 -8.63 -9.68
C ASP A 127 -5.74 -7.34 -8.82
N GLY A 128 -5.65 -6.16 -9.44
CA GLY A 128 -5.49 -4.88 -8.75
C GLY A 128 -6.53 -4.63 -7.65
N PHE A 129 -7.75 -5.07 -7.86
CA PHE A 129 -8.82 -4.96 -6.87
C PHE A 129 -8.56 -5.76 -5.58
N MET A 130 -7.62 -6.72 -5.58
CA MET A 130 -7.24 -7.43 -4.36
C MET A 130 -6.60 -6.50 -3.34
N PHE A 131 -5.77 -5.53 -3.78
CA PHE A 131 -5.19 -4.52 -2.89
C PHE A 131 -6.27 -3.64 -2.26
N LEU A 132 -7.19 -3.13 -3.08
CA LEU A 132 -8.32 -2.35 -2.59
C LEU A 132 -9.20 -3.16 -1.62
N TYR A 133 -9.48 -4.42 -1.96
CA TYR A 133 -10.24 -5.31 -1.09
C TYR A 133 -9.57 -5.50 0.27
N PHE A 134 -8.25 -5.72 0.30
CA PHE A 134 -7.50 -5.85 1.54
C PHE A 134 -7.50 -4.56 2.36
N GLY A 135 -7.33 -3.41 1.73
CA GLY A 135 -7.44 -2.10 2.39
C GLY A 135 -8.81 -1.91 3.06
N ILE A 136 -9.89 -2.19 2.34
CA ILE A 136 -11.27 -2.12 2.88
C ILE A 136 -11.46 -3.09 4.04
N VAL A 137 -11.02 -4.34 3.89
CA VAL A 137 -11.17 -5.36 4.93
C VAL A 137 -10.42 -4.97 6.20
N GLN A 138 -9.22 -4.43 6.08
CA GLN A 138 -8.40 -4.06 7.23
C GLN A 138 -8.84 -2.75 7.88
N PHE A 139 -9.11 -1.71 7.10
CA PHE A 139 -9.30 -0.34 7.60
C PHE A 139 -10.78 0.12 7.61
N HIS A 140 -11.68 -0.65 7.05
CA HIS A 140 -13.11 -0.36 7.14
C HIS A 140 -13.89 -1.44 7.88
N LEU A 141 -13.58 -2.71 7.63
CA LEU A 141 -14.25 -3.84 8.30
C LEU A 141 -13.56 -4.27 9.60
N GLY A 142 -12.38 -3.76 9.92
CA GLY A 142 -11.66 -4.03 11.16
C GLY A 142 -11.09 -5.44 11.26
N VAL A 143 -10.83 -6.11 10.13
CA VAL A 143 -10.22 -7.45 10.11
C VAL A 143 -8.72 -7.31 9.99
N ARG A 144 -7.98 -7.79 10.97
CA ARG A 144 -6.51 -7.76 10.92
C ARG A 144 -5.99 -8.79 9.92
N LEU A 145 -5.50 -8.30 8.78
CA LEU A 145 -4.90 -9.13 7.73
C LEU A 145 -3.40 -9.29 7.88
N THR A 146 -2.73 -8.26 8.37
CA THR A 146 -1.28 -8.23 8.52
C THR A 146 -0.88 -7.88 9.95
N PRO A 147 0.31 -8.27 10.42
CA PRO A 147 0.83 -7.82 11.70
C PRO A 147 1.37 -6.39 11.67
N ILE A 148 1.57 -5.80 10.48
CA ILE A 148 2.27 -4.53 10.27
C ILE A 148 1.40 -3.35 10.68
N ALA A 149 0.15 -3.30 10.21
CA ALA A 149 -0.76 -2.22 10.54
C ALA A 149 -1.92 -2.70 11.42
N LYS A 150 -2.39 -1.81 12.30
CA LYS A 150 -3.60 -2.07 13.08
C LYS A 150 -4.81 -2.12 12.17
N SER A 151 -5.76 -3.00 12.49
CA SER A 151 -7.06 -2.98 11.84
C SER A 151 -7.93 -1.90 12.45
N GLU A 152 -8.62 -1.15 11.60
CA GLU A 152 -9.49 -0.04 11.97
C GLU A 152 -10.87 -0.22 11.34
N THR A 153 -11.85 0.63 11.70
CA THR A 153 -13.22 0.53 11.18
C THR A 153 -13.75 1.87 10.71
N GLY A 154 -14.50 1.85 9.60
CA GLY A 154 -15.29 3.01 9.18
C GLY A 154 -14.59 3.99 8.23
N TYR A 155 -13.42 3.66 7.71
CA TYR A 155 -12.60 4.58 6.89
C TYR A 155 -12.89 4.52 5.37
N LEU A 156 -13.88 3.75 4.91
CA LEU A 156 -14.23 3.73 3.50
C LEU A 156 -15.01 4.99 3.13
N ASP A 157 -14.41 5.80 2.27
CA ASP A 157 -15.04 6.92 1.56
C ASP A 157 -15.05 6.58 0.06
N VAL A 158 -16.25 6.40 -0.50
CA VAL A 158 -16.41 5.93 -1.88
C VAL A 158 -15.90 6.96 -2.89
N ASP A 159 -16.09 8.25 -2.62
CA ASP A 159 -15.67 9.33 -3.53
C ASP A 159 -14.14 9.42 -3.59
N LYS A 160 -13.46 9.30 -2.45
CA LYS A 160 -12.01 9.23 -2.38
C LYS A 160 -11.46 7.98 -3.07
N VAL A 161 -12.08 6.83 -2.86
CA VAL A 161 -11.69 5.56 -3.49
C VAL A 161 -11.84 5.63 -5.01
N THR A 162 -12.95 6.14 -5.53
CA THR A 162 -13.16 6.25 -6.97
C THR A 162 -12.20 7.26 -7.61
N SER A 163 -11.92 8.36 -6.95
CA SER A 163 -10.93 9.36 -7.38
C SER A 163 -9.52 8.76 -7.42
N ALA A 164 -9.12 8.05 -6.36
CA ALA A 164 -7.81 7.39 -6.30
C ALA A 164 -7.65 6.29 -7.37
N LEU A 165 -8.70 5.49 -7.59
CA LEU A 165 -8.74 4.47 -8.64
C LEU A 165 -8.57 5.09 -10.04
N ALA A 166 -9.33 6.15 -10.33
CA ALA A 166 -9.25 6.87 -11.61
C ALA A 166 -7.85 7.47 -11.83
N ARG A 167 -7.26 8.03 -10.77
CA ARG A 167 -5.91 8.59 -10.79
C ARG A 167 -4.87 7.50 -11.08
N GLY A 168 -4.99 6.32 -10.45
CA GLY A 168 -4.13 5.17 -10.73
C GLY A 168 -4.29 4.66 -12.17
N ALA A 169 -5.51 4.60 -12.68
CA ALA A 169 -5.79 4.19 -14.06
C ALA A 169 -5.20 5.13 -15.11
N ALA A 170 -4.93 6.38 -14.76
CA ALA A 170 -4.27 7.36 -15.62
C ALA A 170 -2.74 7.22 -15.65
N CYS A 171 -2.12 6.43 -14.77
CA CYS A 171 -0.68 6.16 -14.80
C CYS A 171 -0.29 5.44 -16.09
N LYS A 172 0.87 5.80 -16.65
CA LYS A 172 1.35 5.24 -17.93
C LYS A 172 1.91 3.83 -17.78
N VAL A 173 2.32 3.47 -16.56
CA VAL A 173 3.02 2.22 -16.27
C VAL A 173 2.39 1.53 -15.06
N ASP A 174 2.55 0.22 -15.01
CA ASP A 174 2.24 -0.56 -13.81
C ASP A 174 3.38 -0.41 -12.79
N LEU A 175 3.05 0.17 -11.64
CA LEU A 175 4.01 0.46 -10.56
C LEU A 175 3.97 -0.60 -9.44
N SER A 176 3.28 -1.72 -9.67
CA SER A 176 3.05 -2.72 -8.60
C SER A 176 4.30 -3.46 -8.17
N ASP A 177 5.12 -3.91 -9.13
CA ASP A 177 6.38 -4.60 -8.86
C ASP A 177 7.27 -4.69 -10.10
N HIS A 178 8.50 -5.22 -9.93
CA HIS A 178 9.43 -5.54 -11.01
C HIS A 178 9.91 -4.37 -11.90
N TRP A 179 9.67 -3.12 -11.51
CA TRP A 179 10.27 -1.98 -12.18
C TRP A 179 11.55 -1.53 -11.45
N ASP A 180 12.55 -1.10 -12.22
CA ASP A 180 13.81 -0.62 -11.64
C ASP A 180 13.68 0.84 -11.22
N PHE A 181 13.45 1.07 -9.94
CA PHE A 181 13.31 2.41 -9.36
C PHE A 181 14.64 3.04 -8.93
N TRP A 182 15.69 2.25 -8.78
CA TRP A 182 16.98 2.74 -8.29
C TRP A 182 17.59 3.88 -9.11
N PRO A 183 17.59 3.83 -10.46
CA PRO A 183 18.08 4.93 -11.27
C PRO A 183 17.26 6.22 -11.14
N LEU A 184 16.01 6.14 -10.69
CA LEU A 184 15.11 7.28 -10.54
C LEU A 184 15.26 7.99 -9.18
N LEU A 185 15.81 7.32 -8.17
CA LEU A 185 15.93 7.89 -6.82
C LEU A 185 16.68 9.23 -6.74
N PRO A 186 17.75 9.49 -7.51
CA PRO A 186 18.41 10.79 -7.50
C PRO A 186 17.67 11.93 -8.22
N LEU A 187 16.62 11.59 -8.99
CA LEU A 187 15.87 12.58 -9.77
C LEU A 187 14.86 13.33 -8.89
N PRO A 188 14.52 14.59 -9.24
CA PRO A 188 13.44 15.31 -8.59
C PRO A 188 12.12 14.50 -8.62
N LEU A 189 11.41 14.46 -7.49
CA LEU A 189 10.18 13.67 -7.35
C LEU A 189 9.13 14.03 -8.40
N GLU A 190 8.94 15.32 -8.67
CA GLU A 190 7.96 15.77 -9.67
C GLU A 190 8.31 15.29 -11.09
N ARG A 191 9.59 15.29 -11.44
CA ARG A 191 10.05 14.73 -12.70
C ARG A 191 9.76 13.22 -12.80
N VAL A 192 9.98 12.48 -11.72
CA VAL A 192 9.65 11.04 -11.70
C VAL A 192 8.15 10.83 -11.86
N ARG A 193 7.32 11.62 -11.21
CA ARG A 193 5.86 11.60 -11.38
C ARG A 193 5.45 11.85 -12.84
N GLU A 194 6.05 12.83 -13.50
CA GLU A 194 5.80 13.14 -14.91
C GLU A 194 6.21 11.99 -15.84
N GLU A 195 7.41 11.43 -15.64
CA GLU A 195 7.93 10.32 -16.45
C GLU A 195 7.05 9.06 -16.31
N LEU A 196 6.62 8.73 -15.09
CA LEU A 196 5.75 7.59 -14.80
C LEU A 196 4.27 7.88 -15.13
N GLY A 197 3.94 9.14 -15.39
CA GLY A 197 2.57 9.59 -15.69
C GLY A 197 1.65 9.53 -14.49
N VAL A 198 2.19 9.74 -13.28
CA VAL A 198 1.39 9.84 -12.06
C VAL A 198 0.72 11.21 -12.02
N PRO A 199 -0.62 11.30 -12.08
CA PRO A 199 -1.29 12.60 -12.00
C PRO A 199 -1.09 13.27 -10.65
N PRO A 200 -1.11 14.61 -10.56
CA PRO A 200 -1.02 15.33 -9.30
C PRO A 200 -2.16 14.92 -8.35
N LEU A 201 -1.89 15.00 -7.04
CA LEU A 201 -2.94 14.86 -6.04
C LEU A 201 -3.72 16.17 -5.98
N GLU A 202 -4.94 16.14 -6.50
CA GLU A 202 -5.82 17.30 -6.39
C GLU A 202 -6.25 17.51 -4.94
N PRO A 203 -6.31 18.78 -4.47
CA PRO A 203 -6.90 19.05 -3.16
C PRO A 203 -8.37 18.59 -3.18
N PRO A 204 -8.90 18.10 -2.03
CA PRO A 204 -10.29 17.67 -1.95
C PRO A 204 -11.20 18.80 -2.49
N SER A 205 -12.01 18.47 -3.49
CA SER A 205 -12.99 19.40 -4.03
C SER A 205 -13.93 19.79 -2.90
N VAL A 206 -13.92 21.08 -2.52
CA VAL A 206 -14.90 21.60 -1.57
C VAL A 206 -16.26 21.46 -2.24
N PRO A 207 -17.22 20.71 -1.65
CA PRO A 207 -18.55 20.65 -2.22
C PRO A 207 -19.09 22.09 -2.28
N HIS A 208 -19.33 22.61 -3.48
CA HIS A 208 -20.15 23.81 -3.63
C HIS A 208 -21.55 23.42 -3.12
N LEU A 209 -21.84 23.75 -1.86
CA LEU A 209 -23.22 23.85 -1.40
C LEU A 209 -23.88 24.87 -2.29
N ALA A 210 -24.62 24.40 -3.30
CA ALA A 210 -25.52 25.22 -4.07
C ALA A 210 -26.53 25.80 -3.09
N ALA A 211 -26.56 27.14 -2.99
CA ALA A 211 -27.47 27.91 -2.19
C ALA A 211 -28.90 27.82 -2.71
#